data_ad9bf6f28c081b0bae44984eb39ee610
#
_entry.id   ad9bf6f28c081b0bae44984eb39ee610
#
_cell.length_a   1.000
_cell.length_b   1.000
_cell.length_c   1.000
_cell.angle_alpha   90.00
_cell.angle_beta   90.00
_cell.angle_gamma   90.00
#
_symmetry.space_group_name_H-M   'P 1'
#
loop_
_entity.id
_entity.type
_entity.pdbx_description
1 polymer ?
#
loop_
_entity_poly.entity_id
_entity_poly.type
_entity_poly.pdbx_seq_one_letter_code
_entity_poly.pdbx_strand_id
1 'polypeptide(L)'
;VEIRDFLAGQSWFDHTQYRLNPPEGVVTHWSRLVDLPIALLIKTAGTMVPTALAERIAMMIWPAALLAGLLVGISRIAGALAGNGAACVAVVLAALMAPTLQHYRFGSIHHHNIQIVLIVWSLAFFIDGSRRPVHGALAGLFCALSVAIGQETVPALAVLGTIASLRWAFNGKPYAVTTVAFAGSLATGTIVLAAATISPADYFSVHCDTISIAQVGVLAVGGLGLAALAAMPWLTSVSRRLVASFGLAILLAIYTQFVAPHCLGDPYAQLDPKLVDLWLSSVSEARNLWSIAHDLPQQIPVYFGIPLAALLLGIIRCMREESDRRWNWIAVTAVQLAFVLVSFWQLRGAGGANAIAAALFPAALLRAIPAAEGRPTYFGMTRITALVMLVFNPATLLALGTGATHAFAAPTQTARRIISSGDAGTCQRADDYTPLARLPRGRILAFIDSGPFILMQSEHSVLAAPYHRNQAGNIAMLDMFLGSPDDARIQMERHGIDYVAFCPGAPERYQYASLAPRSLAAALASNEPLRFLERLRLAGTDLAVYRLVH
;
A
#
# COMPACT_ATOMS: atom_id res chain seq x y z
N VAL A 1 2.40 15.47 8.29
CA VAL A 1 3.07 16.71 7.86
C VAL A 1 2.29 17.31 6.70
N GLU A 2 2.11 16.66 5.55
CA GLU A 2 1.43 17.17 4.35
C GLU A 2 0.03 17.76 4.63
N ILE A 3 -0.78 17.06 5.44
CA ILE A 3 -2.11 17.55 5.82
C ILE A 3 -2.03 18.85 6.66
N ARG A 4 -1.01 18.96 7.53
CA ARG A 4 -0.77 20.20 8.30
C ARG A 4 -0.37 21.35 7.38
N ASP A 5 0.54 21.10 6.43
CA ASP A 5 0.98 22.09 5.45
C ASP A 5 -0.18 22.53 4.56
N PHE A 6 -1.03 21.59 4.13
CA PHE A 6 -2.26 21.87 3.38
C PHE A 6 -3.25 22.73 4.19
N LEU A 7 -3.46 22.41 5.46
CA LEU A 7 -4.31 23.21 6.36
C LEU A 7 -3.72 24.60 6.67
N ALA A 8 -2.39 24.73 6.60
CA ALA A 8 -1.67 26.00 6.75
C ALA A 8 -1.67 26.86 5.48
N GLY A 9 -2.27 26.39 4.38
CA GLY A 9 -2.45 27.17 3.14
C GLY A 9 -1.55 26.76 1.98
N GLN A 10 -0.85 25.62 2.05
CA GLN A 10 -0.15 25.07 0.89
C GLN A 10 -1.14 24.83 -0.25
N SER A 11 -0.75 25.17 -1.47
CA SER A 11 -1.60 25.04 -2.65
C SER A 11 -2.04 23.59 -2.90
N TRP A 12 -3.23 23.42 -3.48
CA TRP A 12 -3.79 22.12 -3.84
C TRP A 12 -2.85 21.29 -4.73
N PHE A 13 -2.18 21.93 -5.68
CA PHE A 13 -1.26 21.29 -6.63
C PHE A 13 0.19 21.24 -6.14
N ASP A 14 0.50 21.86 -5.02
CA ASP A 14 1.83 21.83 -4.44
C ASP A 14 1.96 20.67 -3.44
N HIS A 15 2.71 19.64 -3.84
CA HIS A 15 3.00 18.46 -3.03
C HIS A 15 4.42 18.48 -2.45
N THR A 16 5.07 19.65 -2.42
CA THR A 16 6.45 19.76 -1.96
C THR A 16 6.54 19.76 -0.45
N GLN A 17 7.32 18.85 0.10
CA GLN A 17 7.74 18.85 1.50
C GLN A 17 9.00 19.70 1.64
N TYR A 18 8.83 20.99 1.90
CA TYR A 18 9.93 21.96 1.97
C TYR A 18 10.90 21.74 3.13
N ARG A 19 10.45 21.06 4.20
CA ARG A 19 11.30 20.71 5.35
C ARG A 19 12.06 19.38 5.17
N LEU A 20 11.83 18.64 4.08
CA LEU A 20 12.58 17.46 3.70
C LEU A 20 13.58 17.85 2.61
N ASN A 21 14.87 17.65 2.87
CA ASN A 21 15.98 17.97 1.99
C ASN A 21 15.93 19.42 1.43
N PRO A 22 15.83 20.47 2.30
CA PRO A 22 15.87 21.85 1.83
C PRO A 22 17.23 22.19 1.20
N PRO A 23 17.33 23.24 0.32
CA PRO A 23 16.29 24.24 0.09
C PRO A 23 15.20 23.85 -0.91
N GLU A 24 15.44 22.90 -1.81
CA GLU A 24 14.51 22.53 -2.89
C GLU A 24 13.25 21.85 -2.36
N GLY A 25 13.38 21.08 -1.28
CA GLY A 25 12.32 20.21 -0.79
C GLY A 25 12.16 18.95 -1.65
N VAL A 26 11.17 18.15 -1.33
CA VAL A 26 10.87 16.91 -2.06
C VAL A 26 9.41 16.87 -2.47
N VAL A 27 9.14 16.75 -3.76
CA VAL A 27 7.78 16.60 -4.29
C VAL A 27 7.29 15.19 -4.00
N THR A 28 6.21 15.05 -3.22
CA THR A 28 5.62 13.76 -2.87
C THR A 28 4.65 13.28 -3.96
N HIS A 29 4.41 11.95 -3.98
CA HIS A 29 3.45 11.34 -4.91
C HIS A 29 2.08 11.11 -4.28
N TRP A 30 1.90 11.53 -3.04
CA TRP A 30 0.66 11.29 -2.32
C TRP A 30 -0.46 12.18 -2.83
N SER A 31 -1.68 11.62 -2.84
CA SER A 31 -2.81 12.28 -3.47
C SER A 31 -3.59 13.15 -2.48
N ARG A 32 -3.87 14.39 -2.85
CA ARG A 32 -4.78 15.28 -2.11
C ARG A 32 -6.20 14.68 -1.92
N LEU A 33 -6.56 13.68 -2.70
CA LEU A 33 -7.82 12.95 -2.49
C LEU A 33 -7.85 12.18 -1.15
N VAL A 34 -6.67 11.87 -0.59
CA VAL A 34 -6.54 11.29 0.76
C VAL A 34 -6.42 12.38 1.82
N ASP A 35 -5.65 13.44 1.53
CA ASP A 35 -5.44 14.54 2.47
C ASP A 35 -6.73 15.32 2.74
N LEU A 36 -7.53 15.58 1.71
CA LEU A 36 -8.74 16.40 1.82
C LEU A 36 -9.76 15.86 2.85
N PRO A 37 -10.21 14.59 2.80
CA PRO A 37 -11.16 14.10 3.79
C PRO A 37 -10.59 14.10 5.21
N ILE A 38 -9.29 13.83 5.39
CA ILE A 38 -8.64 13.88 6.71
C ILE A 38 -8.54 15.33 7.19
N ALA A 39 -8.16 16.26 6.31
CA ALA A 39 -8.13 17.69 6.62
C ALA A 39 -9.52 18.22 7.02
N LEU A 40 -10.57 17.79 6.32
CA LEU A 40 -11.97 18.13 6.67
C LEU A 40 -12.35 17.57 8.04
N LEU A 41 -11.96 16.35 8.39
CA LEU A 41 -12.19 15.79 9.72
C LEU A 41 -11.48 16.61 10.80
N ILE A 42 -10.20 16.96 10.59
CA ILE A 42 -9.44 17.80 11.52
C ILE A 42 -10.09 19.18 11.67
N LYS A 43 -10.45 19.83 10.56
CA LYS A 43 -11.07 21.15 10.58
C LYS A 43 -12.42 21.13 11.28
N THR A 44 -13.25 20.12 11.03
CA THR A 44 -14.55 19.96 11.67
C THR A 44 -14.42 19.69 13.17
N ALA A 45 -13.55 18.75 13.58
CA ALA A 45 -13.31 18.47 14.98
C ALA A 45 -12.69 19.68 15.70
N GLY A 46 -11.80 20.42 15.01
CA GLY A 46 -11.13 21.63 15.54
C GLY A 46 -12.07 22.79 15.86
N THR A 47 -13.34 22.75 15.41
CA THR A 47 -14.36 23.73 15.87
C THR A 47 -14.82 23.47 17.31
N MET A 48 -14.59 22.27 17.84
CA MET A 48 -15.07 21.84 19.15
C MET A 48 -13.96 21.53 20.16
N VAL A 49 -12.76 21.17 19.65
CA VAL A 49 -11.63 20.75 20.48
C VAL A 49 -10.31 21.37 19.98
N PRO A 50 -9.25 21.44 20.83
CA PRO A 50 -7.93 21.91 20.42
C PRO A 50 -7.38 21.09 19.24
N THR A 51 -6.59 21.72 18.34
CA THR A 51 -6.07 21.14 17.11
C THR A 51 -5.36 19.79 17.33
N ALA A 52 -4.53 19.66 18.37
CA ALA A 52 -3.86 18.41 18.68
C ALA A 52 -4.82 17.25 18.99
N LEU A 53 -5.96 17.53 19.62
CA LEU A 53 -7.01 16.53 19.87
C LEU A 53 -7.82 16.26 18.59
N ALA A 54 -8.09 17.28 17.78
CA ALA A 54 -8.75 17.12 16.49
C ALA A 54 -7.95 16.21 15.53
N GLU A 55 -6.62 16.35 15.47
CA GLU A 55 -5.73 15.46 14.73
C GLU A 55 -5.83 14.01 15.23
N ARG A 56 -5.80 13.79 16.56
CA ARG A 56 -5.95 12.45 17.15
C ARG A 56 -7.30 11.83 16.82
N ILE A 57 -8.37 12.60 16.87
CA ILE A 57 -9.72 12.16 16.49
C ILE A 57 -9.75 11.75 15.01
N ALA A 58 -9.18 12.54 14.11
CA ALA A 58 -9.11 12.21 12.70
C ALA A 58 -8.28 10.93 12.45
N MET A 59 -7.14 10.75 13.15
CA MET A 59 -6.31 9.53 13.09
C MET A 59 -7.02 8.28 13.63
N MET A 60 -8.08 8.42 14.43
CA MET A 60 -8.93 7.30 14.89
C MET A 60 -10.08 7.04 13.92
N ILE A 61 -10.80 8.10 13.55
CA ILE A 61 -12.04 7.99 12.75
C ILE A 61 -11.73 7.51 11.33
N TRP A 62 -10.68 8.04 10.69
CA TRP A 62 -10.34 7.72 9.30
C TRP A 62 -10.13 6.23 9.06
N PRO A 63 -9.17 5.54 9.71
CA PRO A 63 -8.97 4.11 9.49
C PRO A 63 -10.15 3.26 9.97
N ALA A 64 -10.87 3.67 11.02
CA ALA A 64 -12.05 2.94 11.50
C ALA A 64 -13.21 2.98 10.48
N ALA A 65 -13.47 4.14 9.86
CA ALA A 65 -14.48 4.30 8.83
C ALA A 65 -14.13 3.48 7.57
N LEU A 66 -12.85 3.50 7.17
CA LEU A 66 -12.37 2.69 6.05
C LEU A 66 -12.47 1.19 6.33
N LEU A 67 -12.13 0.76 7.56
CA LEU A 67 -12.29 -0.65 7.96
C LEU A 67 -13.78 -1.07 7.91
N ALA A 68 -14.69 -0.25 8.41
CA ALA A 68 -16.12 -0.52 8.31
C ALA A 68 -16.56 -0.65 6.83
N GLY A 69 -16.10 0.27 5.98
CA GLY A 69 -16.34 0.20 4.53
C GLY A 69 -15.76 -1.07 3.90
N LEU A 70 -14.58 -1.49 4.30
CA LEU A 70 -13.94 -2.73 3.86
C LEU A 70 -14.79 -3.96 4.23
N LEU A 71 -15.18 -4.08 5.50
CA LEU A 71 -15.96 -5.22 6.00
C LEU A 71 -17.32 -5.33 5.27
N VAL A 72 -17.98 -4.21 5.01
CA VAL A 72 -19.22 -4.18 4.22
C VAL A 72 -18.95 -4.65 2.78
N GLY A 73 -17.89 -4.18 2.14
CA GLY A 73 -17.53 -4.60 0.78
C GLY A 73 -17.22 -6.10 0.70
N ILE A 74 -16.43 -6.63 1.63
CA ILE A 74 -16.12 -8.07 1.75
C ILE A 74 -17.39 -8.90 1.94
N SER A 75 -18.27 -8.45 2.85
CA SER A 75 -19.58 -9.07 3.10
C SER A 75 -20.44 -9.14 1.83
N ARG A 76 -20.50 -8.06 1.05
CA ARG A 76 -21.24 -8.00 -0.22
C ARG A 76 -20.70 -8.97 -1.25
N ILE A 77 -19.37 -9.05 -1.41
CA ILE A 77 -18.74 -10.00 -2.35
C ILE A 77 -19.09 -11.44 -1.96
N ALA A 78 -18.87 -11.82 -0.70
CA ALA A 78 -19.18 -13.17 -0.22
C ALA A 78 -20.66 -13.49 -0.32
N GLY A 79 -21.54 -12.54 0.02
CA GLY A 79 -22.99 -12.66 -0.07
C GLY A 79 -23.49 -12.84 -1.52
N ALA A 80 -22.92 -12.08 -2.46
CA ALA A 80 -23.24 -12.23 -3.88
C ALA A 80 -22.83 -13.59 -4.47
N LEU A 81 -21.71 -14.15 -3.98
CA LEU A 81 -21.21 -15.46 -4.42
C LEU A 81 -21.96 -16.64 -3.78
N ALA A 82 -22.24 -16.59 -2.47
CA ALA A 82 -22.74 -17.77 -1.74
C ALA A 82 -23.82 -17.49 -0.67
N GLY A 83 -24.38 -16.27 -0.66
CA GLY A 83 -25.48 -15.89 0.23
C GLY A 83 -25.04 -15.41 1.62
N ASN A 84 -26.04 -15.09 2.48
CA ASN A 84 -25.82 -14.38 3.75
C ASN A 84 -24.93 -15.15 4.74
N GLY A 85 -24.96 -16.48 4.73
CA GLY A 85 -24.08 -17.28 5.57
C GLY A 85 -22.60 -17.04 5.26
N ALA A 86 -22.25 -16.98 3.96
CA ALA A 86 -20.89 -16.66 3.53
C ALA A 86 -20.51 -15.23 3.90
N ALA A 87 -21.43 -14.29 3.80
CA ALA A 87 -21.22 -12.90 4.18
C ALA A 87 -20.84 -12.77 5.67
N CYS A 88 -21.55 -13.47 6.56
CA CYS A 88 -21.24 -13.46 7.99
C CYS A 88 -19.84 -14.04 8.30
N VAL A 89 -19.54 -15.24 7.73
CA VAL A 89 -18.22 -15.86 7.95
C VAL A 89 -17.09 -15.02 7.38
N ALA A 90 -17.35 -14.34 6.25
CA ALA A 90 -16.36 -13.45 5.60
C ALA A 90 -15.97 -12.26 6.50
N VAL A 91 -16.93 -11.63 7.18
CA VAL A 91 -16.66 -10.53 8.13
C VAL A 91 -15.80 -11.02 9.29
N VAL A 92 -16.15 -12.19 9.86
CA VAL A 92 -15.36 -12.79 10.94
C VAL A 92 -13.95 -13.12 10.48
N LEU A 93 -13.80 -13.72 9.31
CA LEU A 93 -12.47 -14.03 8.77
C LEU A 93 -11.67 -12.75 8.48
N ALA A 94 -12.29 -11.72 7.92
CA ALA A 94 -11.63 -10.45 7.67
C ALA A 94 -11.07 -9.80 8.96
N ALA A 95 -11.78 -9.95 10.09
CA ALA A 95 -11.33 -9.49 11.40
C ALA A 95 -10.12 -10.27 11.96
N LEU A 96 -9.71 -11.36 11.32
CA LEU A 96 -8.53 -12.16 11.68
C LEU A 96 -7.35 -11.95 10.71
N MET A 97 -7.56 -11.24 9.59
CA MET A 97 -6.53 -11.04 8.55
C MET A 97 -5.52 -9.97 8.95
N ALA A 98 -4.50 -10.35 9.73
CA ALA A 98 -3.46 -9.45 10.20
C ALA A 98 -2.78 -8.63 9.07
N PRO A 99 -2.43 -9.21 7.89
CA PRO A 99 -1.85 -8.44 6.79
C PRO A 99 -2.76 -7.34 6.23
N THR A 100 -4.07 -7.50 6.33
CA THR A 100 -5.05 -6.46 5.95
C THR A 100 -5.24 -5.47 7.09
N LEU A 101 -5.44 -5.96 8.32
CA LEU A 101 -5.78 -5.13 9.49
C LEU A 101 -4.68 -4.15 9.90
N GLN A 102 -3.41 -4.45 9.61
CA GLN A 102 -2.30 -3.54 9.89
C GLN A 102 -2.48 -2.18 9.22
N HIS A 103 -3.15 -2.12 8.05
CA HIS A 103 -3.43 -0.88 7.33
C HIS A 103 -4.55 -0.04 7.98
N TYR A 104 -5.31 -0.58 8.95
CA TYR A 104 -6.44 0.07 9.61
C TYR A 104 -6.21 0.31 11.11
N ARG A 105 -4.96 0.19 11.57
CA ARG A 105 -4.60 0.56 12.96
C ARG A 105 -4.82 2.04 13.18
N PHE A 106 -5.11 2.42 14.41
CA PHE A 106 -5.20 3.83 14.79
C PHE A 106 -3.90 4.56 14.42
N GLY A 107 -4.04 5.71 13.75
CA GLY A 107 -2.91 6.44 13.19
C GLY A 107 -2.49 6.03 11.78
N SER A 108 -3.03 4.97 11.20
CA SER A 108 -2.77 4.59 9.81
C SER A 108 -3.51 5.49 8.84
N ILE A 109 -2.84 6.53 8.36
CA ILE A 109 -3.41 7.53 7.43
C ILE A 109 -2.80 7.47 6.02
N HIS A 110 -2.03 6.40 5.72
CA HIS A 110 -1.45 6.21 4.39
C HIS A 110 -2.48 5.70 3.37
N HIS A 111 -2.17 5.88 2.09
CA HIS A 111 -3.10 5.64 0.98
C HIS A 111 -3.48 4.17 0.75
N HIS A 112 -2.70 3.19 1.21
CA HIS A 112 -3.00 1.77 1.01
C HIS A 112 -4.34 1.33 1.59
N ASN A 113 -4.74 1.91 2.73
CA ASN A 113 -6.00 1.54 3.38
C ASN A 113 -7.23 1.88 2.52
N ILE A 114 -7.28 3.07 1.95
CA ILE A 114 -8.38 3.48 1.06
C ILE A 114 -8.33 2.75 -0.28
N GLN A 115 -7.13 2.45 -0.82
CA GLN A 115 -7.00 1.70 -2.07
C GLN A 115 -7.57 0.28 -1.96
N ILE A 116 -7.32 -0.43 -0.84
CA ILE A 116 -7.91 -1.76 -0.60
C ILE A 116 -9.44 -1.64 -0.52
N VAL A 117 -9.98 -0.61 0.11
CA VAL A 117 -11.44 -0.37 0.15
C VAL A 117 -12.00 -0.14 -1.25
N LEU A 118 -11.36 0.73 -2.04
CA LEU A 118 -11.82 1.08 -3.38
C LEU A 118 -11.85 -0.12 -4.33
N ILE A 119 -10.81 -0.96 -4.32
CA ILE A 119 -10.79 -2.16 -5.16
C ILE A 119 -11.82 -3.20 -4.71
N VAL A 120 -12.02 -3.39 -3.41
CA VAL A 120 -13.05 -4.28 -2.87
C VAL A 120 -14.45 -3.81 -3.28
N TRP A 121 -14.74 -2.52 -3.18
CA TRP A 121 -16.03 -1.97 -3.63
C TRP A 121 -16.20 -1.98 -5.14
N SER A 122 -15.12 -1.71 -5.91
CA SER A 122 -15.14 -1.88 -7.36
C SER A 122 -15.55 -3.30 -7.74
N LEU A 123 -14.91 -4.30 -7.12
CA LEU A 123 -15.22 -5.71 -7.34
C LEU A 123 -16.63 -6.08 -6.88
N ALA A 124 -17.10 -5.58 -5.73
CA ALA A 124 -18.45 -5.79 -5.23
C ALA A 124 -19.51 -5.28 -6.21
N PHE A 125 -19.36 -4.06 -6.74
CA PHE A 125 -20.24 -3.52 -7.75
C PHE A 125 -20.14 -4.26 -9.09
N PHE A 126 -18.92 -4.66 -9.47
CA PHE A 126 -18.69 -5.39 -10.71
C PHE A 126 -19.45 -6.74 -10.77
N ILE A 127 -19.47 -7.49 -9.65
CA ILE A 127 -20.13 -8.80 -9.58
C ILE A 127 -21.64 -8.70 -9.29
N ASP A 128 -22.07 -7.75 -8.44
CA ASP A 128 -23.47 -7.56 -8.06
C ASP A 128 -24.30 -6.97 -9.23
N GLY A 129 -23.63 -6.22 -10.06
CA GLY A 129 -24.23 -5.43 -11.12
C GLY A 129 -24.18 -6.02 -12.53
N SER A 130 -24.04 -7.33 -12.67
CA SER A 130 -23.78 -7.96 -13.97
C SER A 130 -24.74 -7.51 -15.12
N ARG A 131 -25.90 -6.97 -14.79
CA ARG A 131 -26.89 -6.44 -15.74
C ARG A 131 -27.40 -5.04 -15.37
N ARG A 132 -26.78 -4.35 -14.37
CA ARG A 132 -27.20 -3.02 -13.92
C ARG A 132 -26.15 -1.98 -14.30
N PRO A 133 -26.45 -1.07 -15.26
CA PRO A 133 -25.46 -0.08 -15.71
C PRO A 133 -24.88 0.80 -14.59
N VAL A 134 -25.72 1.17 -13.61
CA VAL A 134 -25.30 1.99 -12.46
C VAL A 134 -24.18 1.28 -11.67
N HIS A 135 -24.29 -0.02 -11.43
CA HIS A 135 -23.23 -0.78 -10.73
C HIS A 135 -21.96 -0.88 -11.60
N GLY A 136 -22.11 -1.04 -12.92
CA GLY A 136 -20.97 -0.95 -13.83
C GLY A 136 -20.28 0.40 -13.73
N ALA A 137 -21.02 1.50 -13.76
CA ALA A 137 -20.49 2.85 -13.63
C ALA A 137 -19.79 3.06 -12.27
N LEU A 138 -20.38 2.61 -11.16
CA LEU A 138 -19.78 2.67 -9.84
C LEU A 138 -18.48 1.87 -9.78
N ALA A 139 -18.46 0.66 -10.34
CA ALA A 139 -17.23 -0.15 -10.40
C ALA A 139 -16.10 0.58 -11.14
N GLY A 140 -16.40 1.17 -12.31
CA GLY A 140 -15.42 1.96 -13.08
C GLY A 140 -14.94 3.21 -12.34
N LEU A 141 -15.85 3.93 -11.67
CA LEU A 141 -15.52 5.12 -10.87
C LEU A 141 -14.60 4.77 -9.68
N PHE A 142 -14.88 3.68 -8.97
CA PHE A 142 -14.01 3.23 -7.86
C PHE A 142 -12.64 2.81 -8.36
N CYS A 143 -12.54 2.22 -9.56
CA CYS A 143 -11.27 1.98 -10.24
C CYS A 143 -10.52 3.29 -10.51
N ALA A 144 -11.17 4.29 -11.10
CA ALA A 144 -10.56 5.58 -11.39
C ALA A 144 -10.05 6.28 -10.12
N LEU A 145 -10.86 6.29 -9.04
CA LEU A 145 -10.44 6.82 -7.73
C LEU A 145 -9.22 6.09 -7.18
N SER A 146 -9.16 4.76 -7.32
CA SER A 146 -8.02 3.98 -6.84
C SER A 146 -6.72 4.36 -7.53
N VAL A 147 -6.74 4.51 -8.88
CA VAL A 147 -5.56 4.94 -9.66
C VAL A 147 -5.17 6.39 -9.37
N ALA A 148 -6.13 7.27 -9.14
CA ALA A 148 -5.85 8.67 -8.79
C ALA A 148 -5.19 8.82 -7.39
N ILE A 149 -5.26 7.78 -6.55
CA ILE A 149 -4.66 7.75 -5.22
C ILE A 149 -3.28 7.08 -5.25
N GLY A 150 -3.10 5.99 -6.02
CA GLY A 150 -1.83 5.28 -6.11
C GLY A 150 -1.89 4.12 -7.10
N GLN A 151 -0.73 3.49 -7.37
CA GLN A 151 -0.58 2.54 -8.47
C GLN A 151 -0.61 1.06 -8.03
N GLU A 152 -0.65 0.76 -6.75
CA GLU A 152 -0.53 -0.60 -6.20
C GLU A 152 -1.66 -1.54 -6.63
N THR A 153 -2.83 -0.98 -6.94
CA THR A 153 -4.01 -1.75 -7.37
C THR A 153 -4.14 -1.90 -8.87
N VAL A 154 -3.27 -1.27 -9.67
CA VAL A 154 -3.31 -1.31 -11.15
C VAL A 154 -3.38 -2.74 -11.70
N PRO A 155 -2.63 -3.74 -11.21
CA PRO A 155 -2.77 -5.12 -11.70
C PRO A 155 -4.18 -5.68 -11.52
N ALA A 156 -4.83 -5.42 -10.40
CA ALA A 156 -6.21 -5.85 -10.14
C ALA A 156 -7.22 -5.13 -11.05
N LEU A 157 -6.99 -3.85 -11.33
CA LEU A 157 -7.81 -3.05 -12.26
C LEU A 157 -7.69 -3.54 -13.70
N ALA A 158 -6.48 -3.87 -14.14
CA ALA A 158 -6.23 -4.45 -15.46
C ALA A 158 -6.99 -5.78 -15.63
N VAL A 159 -7.01 -6.60 -14.59
CA VAL A 159 -7.80 -7.84 -14.54
C VAL A 159 -9.30 -7.54 -14.68
N LEU A 160 -9.85 -6.56 -13.94
CA LEU A 160 -11.27 -6.20 -14.05
C LEU A 160 -11.63 -5.68 -15.45
N GLY A 161 -10.79 -4.84 -16.04
CA GLY A 161 -10.96 -4.35 -17.42
C GLY A 161 -10.94 -5.50 -18.44
N THR A 162 -10.00 -6.43 -18.29
CA THR A 162 -9.90 -7.64 -19.13
C THR A 162 -11.15 -8.51 -18.99
N ILE A 163 -11.64 -8.73 -17.77
CA ILE A 163 -12.84 -9.54 -17.54
C ILE A 163 -14.09 -8.85 -18.08
N ALA A 164 -14.21 -7.52 -17.96
CA ALA A 164 -15.29 -6.76 -18.55
C ALA A 164 -15.33 -6.95 -20.08
N SER A 165 -14.17 -6.85 -20.72
CA SER A 165 -14.01 -7.08 -22.16
C SER A 165 -14.35 -8.51 -22.55
N LEU A 166 -13.81 -9.52 -21.88
CA LEU A 166 -14.07 -10.93 -22.18
C LEU A 166 -15.54 -11.30 -21.94
N ARG A 167 -16.12 -10.85 -20.83
CA ARG A 167 -17.52 -11.08 -20.52
C ARG A 167 -18.45 -10.54 -21.62
N TRP A 168 -18.19 -9.30 -22.07
CA TRP A 168 -18.90 -8.74 -23.21
C TRP A 168 -18.60 -9.52 -24.50
N ALA A 169 -17.36 -9.88 -24.76
CA ALA A 169 -16.98 -10.60 -25.97
C ALA A 169 -17.69 -11.94 -26.10
N PHE A 170 -17.82 -12.69 -25.01
CA PHE A 170 -18.47 -14.02 -25.03
C PHE A 170 -20.00 -13.93 -24.98
N ASN A 171 -20.56 -13.00 -24.18
CA ASN A 171 -22.02 -12.96 -23.95
C ASN A 171 -22.75 -11.89 -24.79
N GLY A 172 -22.05 -10.89 -25.33
CA GLY A 172 -22.59 -9.90 -26.26
C GLY A 172 -23.55 -8.89 -25.63
N LYS A 173 -24.67 -8.64 -26.33
CA LYS A 173 -25.66 -7.58 -26.02
C LYS A 173 -26.11 -7.50 -24.55
N PRO A 174 -26.39 -8.62 -23.83
CA PRO A 174 -26.84 -8.55 -22.44
C PRO A 174 -25.87 -7.81 -21.50
N TYR A 175 -24.57 -7.76 -21.85
CA TYR A 175 -23.54 -7.11 -21.03
C TYR A 175 -22.98 -5.82 -21.65
N ALA A 176 -23.38 -5.49 -22.88
CA ALA A 176 -22.84 -4.32 -23.59
C ALA A 176 -23.05 -3.02 -22.81
N VAL A 177 -24.26 -2.76 -22.32
CA VAL A 177 -24.59 -1.52 -21.59
C VAL A 177 -23.83 -1.41 -20.29
N THR A 178 -23.67 -2.52 -19.55
CA THR A 178 -22.89 -2.53 -18.31
C THR A 178 -21.39 -2.34 -18.58
N THR A 179 -20.87 -2.92 -19.67
CA THR A 179 -19.48 -2.73 -20.10
C THR A 179 -19.23 -1.29 -20.52
N VAL A 180 -20.15 -0.68 -21.29
CA VAL A 180 -20.10 0.76 -21.65
C VAL A 180 -20.07 1.63 -20.39
N ALA A 181 -20.95 1.34 -19.43
CA ALA A 181 -21.04 2.10 -18.18
C ALA A 181 -19.75 1.97 -17.35
N PHE A 182 -19.20 0.76 -17.21
CA PHE A 182 -17.94 0.51 -16.51
C PHE A 182 -16.77 1.23 -17.18
N ALA A 183 -16.57 0.95 -18.46
CA ALA A 183 -15.43 1.45 -19.21
C ALA A 183 -15.50 2.99 -19.42
N GLY A 184 -16.70 3.51 -19.69
CA GLY A 184 -16.94 4.95 -19.82
C GLY A 184 -16.69 5.70 -18.51
N SER A 185 -17.21 5.20 -17.38
CA SER A 185 -16.98 5.86 -16.08
C SER A 185 -15.53 5.73 -15.61
N LEU A 186 -14.85 4.62 -15.91
CA LEU A 186 -13.41 4.47 -15.67
C LEU A 186 -12.64 5.55 -16.43
N ALA A 187 -12.87 5.70 -17.72
CA ALA A 187 -12.17 6.66 -18.56
C ALA A 187 -12.47 8.11 -18.16
N THR A 188 -13.74 8.47 -18.08
CA THR A 188 -14.16 9.85 -17.74
C THR A 188 -13.77 10.20 -16.30
N GLY A 189 -13.92 9.26 -15.36
CA GLY A 189 -13.49 9.42 -13.98
C GLY A 189 -11.99 9.66 -13.89
N THR A 190 -11.18 8.87 -14.62
CA THR A 190 -9.72 9.05 -14.64
C THR A 190 -9.32 10.41 -15.21
N ILE A 191 -9.93 10.85 -16.33
CA ILE A 191 -9.65 12.15 -16.93
C ILE A 191 -10.01 13.29 -15.96
N VAL A 192 -11.19 13.25 -15.35
CA VAL A 192 -11.66 14.28 -14.42
C VAL A 192 -10.78 14.34 -13.17
N LEU A 193 -10.45 13.16 -12.59
CA LEU A 193 -9.59 13.10 -11.41
C LEU A 193 -8.16 13.56 -11.71
N ALA A 194 -7.61 13.20 -12.88
CA ALA A 194 -6.31 13.70 -13.31
C ALA A 194 -6.32 15.23 -13.46
N ALA A 195 -7.34 15.78 -14.12
CA ALA A 195 -7.48 17.24 -14.26
C ALA A 195 -7.64 17.95 -12.92
N ALA A 196 -8.25 17.26 -11.92
CA ALA A 196 -8.44 17.81 -10.59
C ALA A 196 -7.22 17.69 -9.66
N THR A 197 -6.31 16.75 -9.91
CA THR A 197 -5.22 16.43 -8.97
C THR A 197 -3.82 16.66 -9.51
N ILE A 198 -3.63 16.67 -10.82
CA ILE A 198 -2.33 16.95 -11.46
C ILE A 198 -2.23 18.44 -11.74
N SER A 199 -1.07 19.04 -11.43
CA SER A 199 -0.79 20.42 -11.84
C SER A 199 -0.86 20.56 -13.37
N PRO A 200 -1.48 21.63 -13.92
CA PRO A 200 -1.49 21.85 -15.37
C PRO A 200 -0.10 21.84 -16.03
N ALA A 201 0.93 22.23 -15.29
CA ALA A 201 2.32 22.19 -15.78
C ALA A 201 2.83 20.74 -15.98
N ASP A 202 2.24 19.77 -15.27
CA ASP A 202 2.69 18.37 -15.23
C ASP A 202 1.79 17.43 -16.02
N TYR A 203 0.78 17.91 -16.74
CA TYR A 203 -0.16 17.05 -17.49
C TYR A 203 0.51 16.10 -18.48
N PHE A 204 1.67 16.48 -19.02
CA PHE A 204 2.44 15.66 -19.97
C PHE A 204 3.65 14.97 -19.34
N SER A 205 3.86 15.13 -18.04
CA SER A 205 4.94 14.46 -17.32
C SER A 205 4.62 12.98 -17.12
N VAL A 206 5.65 12.13 -17.24
CA VAL A 206 5.53 10.69 -17.04
C VAL A 206 6.05 10.31 -15.65
N HIS A 207 5.16 9.75 -14.83
CA HIS A 207 5.48 9.18 -13.52
C HIS A 207 4.92 7.78 -13.43
N CYS A 208 5.70 6.82 -12.90
CA CYS A 208 5.27 5.43 -12.77
C CYS A 208 4.59 5.14 -11.42
N ASP A 209 4.86 5.95 -10.42
CA ASP A 209 4.42 5.78 -9.03
C ASP A 209 3.17 6.62 -8.66
N THR A 210 2.72 7.49 -9.54
CA THR A 210 1.52 8.32 -9.36
C THR A 210 0.73 8.44 -10.67
N ILE A 211 -0.51 8.96 -10.58
CA ILE A 211 -1.30 9.25 -11.78
C ILE A 211 -0.56 10.28 -12.66
N SER A 212 -0.38 9.94 -13.93
CA SER A 212 0.32 10.75 -14.93
C SER A 212 -0.22 10.45 -16.33
N ILE A 213 0.32 11.10 -17.36
CA ILE A 213 -0.09 10.84 -18.75
C ILE A 213 -0.01 9.36 -19.12
N ALA A 214 0.90 8.58 -18.49
CA ALA A 214 1.03 7.14 -18.72
C ALA A 214 -0.27 6.40 -18.35
N GLN A 215 -0.75 6.58 -17.13
CA GLN A 215 -1.95 5.90 -16.63
C GLN A 215 -3.23 6.51 -17.22
N VAL A 216 -3.29 7.83 -17.31
CA VAL A 216 -4.45 8.54 -17.90
C VAL A 216 -4.68 8.08 -19.34
N GLY A 217 -3.63 8.00 -20.16
CA GLY A 217 -3.76 7.58 -21.54
C GLY A 217 -4.21 6.13 -21.68
N VAL A 218 -3.61 5.21 -20.92
CA VAL A 218 -4.02 3.78 -20.93
C VAL A 218 -5.50 3.64 -20.52
N LEU A 219 -5.93 4.30 -19.44
CA LEU A 219 -7.28 4.16 -18.93
C LEU A 219 -8.32 4.95 -19.76
N ALA A 220 -7.95 6.11 -20.30
CA ALA A 220 -8.83 6.87 -21.20
C ALA A 220 -9.00 6.15 -22.55
N VAL A 221 -7.91 5.77 -23.22
CA VAL A 221 -7.96 5.07 -24.51
C VAL A 221 -8.59 3.68 -24.32
N GLY A 222 -8.18 2.94 -23.29
CA GLY A 222 -8.72 1.61 -22.98
C GLY A 222 -10.19 1.65 -22.63
N GLY A 223 -10.59 2.57 -21.76
CA GLY A 223 -11.98 2.72 -21.32
C GLY A 223 -12.90 3.23 -22.44
N LEU A 224 -12.55 4.36 -23.09
CA LEU A 224 -13.33 4.87 -24.20
C LEU A 224 -13.37 3.89 -25.38
N GLY A 225 -12.23 3.26 -25.70
CA GLY A 225 -12.14 2.24 -26.73
C GLY A 225 -13.04 1.04 -26.45
N LEU A 226 -12.98 0.47 -25.23
CA LEU A 226 -13.86 -0.64 -24.85
C LEU A 226 -15.34 -0.23 -24.83
N ALA A 227 -15.67 0.96 -24.36
CA ALA A 227 -17.03 1.48 -24.38
C ALA A 227 -17.53 1.64 -25.82
N ALA A 228 -16.73 2.21 -26.72
CA ALA A 228 -17.05 2.34 -28.13
C ALA A 228 -17.26 0.97 -28.79
N LEU A 229 -16.35 0.01 -28.59
CA LEU A 229 -16.47 -1.35 -29.13
C LEU A 229 -17.75 -2.04 -28.63
N ALA A 230 -18.06 -1.91 -27.33
CA ALA A 230 -19.24 -2.52 -26.75
C ALA A 230 -20.55 -1.88 -27.25
N ALA A 231 -20.52 -0.62 -27.67
CA ALA A 231 -21.65 0.09 -28.26
C ALA A 231 -21.85 -0.21 -29.76
N MET A 232 -20.84 -0.79 -30.45
CA MET A 232 -20.90 -1.03 -31.90
C MET A 232 -21.89 -2.14 -32.28
N PRO A 233 -22.95 -1.87 -33.11
CA PRO A 233 -23.98 -2.84 -33.41
C PRO A 233 -23.52 -3.97 -34.34
N TRP A 234 -22.48 -3.74 -35.16
CA TRP A 234 -21.94 -4.75 -36.12
C TRP A 234 -21.03 -5.80 -35.49
N LEU A 235 -20.60 -5.62 -34.26
CA LEU A 235 -19.83 -6.62 -33.53
C LEU A 235 -20.73 -7.72 -32.96
N THR A 236 -21.28 -8.53 -33.87
CA THR A 236 -22.32 -9.53 -33.54
C THR A 236 -21.78 -10.88 -33.10
N SER A 237 -20.61 -11.31 -33.65
CA SER A 237 -20.02 -12.60 -33.32
C SER A 237 -18.94 -12.49 -32.23
N VAL A 238 -18.74 -13.59 -31.50
CA VAL A 238 -17.68 -13.72 -30.48
C VAL A 238 -16.30 -13.42 -31.07
N SER A 239 -16.01 -14.00 -32.24
CA SER A 239 -14.71 -13.82 -32.90
C SER A 239 -14.42 -12.35 -33.23
N ARG A 240 -15.41 -11.61 -33.80
CA ARG A 240 -15.24 -10.18 -34.11
C ARG A 240 -14.98 -9.36 -32.85
N ARG A 241 -15.70 -9.65 -31.76
CA ARG A 241 -15.52 -8.96 -30.47
C ARG A 241 -14.15 -9.26 -29.85
N LEU A 242 -13.68 -10.52 -29.91
CA LEU A 242 -12.36 -10.90 -29.44
C LEU A 242 -11.25 -10.23 -30.26
N VAL A 243 -11.35 -10.22 -31.59
CA VAL A 243 -10.37 -9.54 -32.47
C VAL A 243 -10.33 -8.05 -32.17
N ALA A 244 -11.50 -7.40 -32.01
CA ALA A 244 -11.58 -5.98 -31.67
C ALA A 244 -10.98 -5.68 -30.28
N SER A 245 -11.25 -6.53 -29.27
CA SER A 245 -10.65 -6.40 -27.94
C SER A 245 -9.14 -6.62 -27.97
N PHE A 246 -8.65 -7.56 -28.75
CA PHE A 246 -7.23 -7.82 -28.93
C PHE A 246 -6.53 -6.64 -29.63
N GLY A 247 -7.16 -6.07 -30.68
CA GLY A 247 -6.68 -4.85 -31.33
C GLY A 247 -6.56 -3.66 -30.36
N LEU A 248 -7.54 -3.49 -29.47
CA LEU A 248 -7.46 -2.49 -28.41
C LEU A 248 -6.30 -2.78 -27.43
N ALA A 249 -6.10 -4.03 -27.02
CA ALA A 249 -4.99 -4.42 -26.16
C ALA A 249 -3.63 -4.13 -26.81
N ILE A 250 -3.47 -4.40 -28.11
CA ILE A 250 -2.27 -4.05 -28.87
C ILE A 250 -2.06 -2.53 -28.87
N LEU A 251 -3.11 -1.74 -29.12
CA LEU A 251 -3.02 -0.28 -29.11
C LEU A 251 -2.55 0.24 -27.74
N LEU A 252 -3.06 -0.32 -26.64
CA LEU A 252 -2.62 0.04 -25.28
C LEU A 252 -1.16 -0.35 -25.02
N ALA A 253 -0.74 -1.52 -25.47
CA ALA A 253 0.65 -1.96 -25.37
C ALA A 253 1.59 -1.02 -26.16
N ILE A 254 1.23 -0.65 -27.39
CA ILE A 254 1.94 0.31 -28.21
C ILE A 254 2.01 1.67 -27.48
N TYR A 255 0.88 2.17 -26.99
CA TYR A 255 0.83 3.43 -26.24
C TYR A 255 1.81 3.41 -25.05
N THR A 256 1.75 2.36 -24.22
CA THR A 256 2.62 2.25 -23.04
C THR A 256 4.09 2.18 -23.44
N GLN A 257 4.42 1.43 -24.48
CA GLN A 257 5.79 1.30 -24.97
C GLN A 257 6.37 2.63 -25.48
N PHE A 258 5.54 3.48 -26.11
CA PHE A 258 6.03 4.76 -26.64
C PHE A 258 6.01 5.89 -25.60
N VAL A 259 5.00 5.92 -24.72
CA VAL A 259 4.82 7.03 -23.76
C VAL A 259 5.58 6.78 -22.46
N ALA A 260 5.57 5.55 -21.95
CA ALA A 260 6.11 5.22 -20.64
C ALA A 260 6.87 3.88 -20.63
N PRO A 261 7.91 3.69 -21.46
CA PRO A 261 8.65 2.42 -21.54
C PRO A 261 9.29 2.02 -20.22
N HIS A 262 9.73 3.01 -19.42
CA HIS A 262 10.35 2.73 -18.12
C HIS A 262 9.35 2.27 -17.04
N CYS A 263 8.05 2.50 -17.24
CA CYS A 263 7.02 2.02 -16.31
C CYS A 263 6.67 0.53 -16.50
N LEU A 264 7.22 -0.12 -17.53
CA LEU A 264 7.06 -1.55 -17.77
C LEU A 264 8.08 -2.41 -17.00
N GLY A 265 9.09 -1.79 -16.41
CA GLY A 265 10.17 -2.44 -15.66
C GLY A 265 9.94 -2.41 -14.14
N ASP A 266 11.05 -2.65 -13.42
CA ASP A 266 11.09 -2.48 -11.98
C ASP A 266 10.92 -1.00 -11.62
N PRO A 267 9.92 -0.61 -10.82
CA PRO A 267 9.73 0.79 -10.40
C PRO A 267 10.89 1.35 -9.58
N TYR A 268 11.75 0.48 -9.04
CA TYR A 268 12.95 0.87 -8.29
C TYR A 268 14.24 0.80 -9.10
N ALA A 269 14.20 0.46 -10.40
CA ALA A 269 15.38 0.36 -11.26
C ALA A 269 16.20 1.67 -11.36
N GLN A 270 15.60 2.81 -11.03
CA GLN A 270 16.26 4.12 -11.04
C GLN A 270 16.82 4.52 -9.67
N LEU A 271 16.61 3.72 -8.61
CA LEU A 271 17.21 3.97 -7.31
C LEU A 271 18.70 3.64 -7.32
N ASP A 272 19.47 4.47 -6.61
CA ASP A 272 20.88 4.18 -6.36
C ASP A 272 21.02 2.82 -5.66
N PRO A 273 21.94 1.95 -6.12
CA PRO A 273 22.19 0.65 -5.49
C PRO A 273 22.44 0.71 -3.97
N LYS A 274 23.09 1.77 -3.46
CA LYS A 274 23.27 1.96 -2.02
C LYS A 274 21.94 2.05 -1.28
N LEU A 275 20.95 2.74 -1.86
CA LEU A 275 19.62 2.84 -1.24
C LEU A 275 18.86 1.52 -1.32
N VAL A 276 19.04 0.76 -2.39
CA VAL A 276 18.43 -0.57 -2.52
C VAL A 276 18.99 -1.49 -1.44
N ASP A 277 20.31 -1.55 -1.30
CA ASP A 277 20.99 -2.47 -0.40
C ASP A 277 20.85 -2.09 1.09
N LEU A 278 20.94 -0.80 1.42
CA LEU A 278 21.04 -0.34 2.80
C LEU A 278 19.69 0.09 3.41
N TRP A 279 18.69 0.37 2.58
CA TRP A 279 17.39 0.83 3.04
C TRP A 279 16.24 -0.01 2.47
N LEU A 280 16.06 -0.07 1.15
CA LEU A 280 14.88 -0.70 0.53
C LEU A 280 14.78 -2.19 0.89
N SER A 281 15.91 -2.89 0.96
CA SER A 281 15.97 -4.31 1.36
C SER A 281 15.44 -4.57 2.77
N SER A 282 15.49 -3.56 3.66
CA SER A 282 14.96 -3.63 5.03
C SER A 282 13.48 -3.22 5.14
N VAL A 283 12.93 -2.55 4.10
CA VAL A 283 11.52 -2.13 4.08
C VAL A 283 10.62 -3.35 3.93
N SER A 284 9.85 -3.67 4.97
CA SER A 284 9.04 -4.90 5.04
C SER A 284 8.06 -5.04 3.87
N GLU A 285 7.48 -3.94 3.40
CA GLU A 285 6.51 -3.92 2.31
C GLU A 285 7.12 -4.22 0.93
N ALA A 286 8.40 -3.89 0.75
CA ALA A 286 9.13 -4.11 -0.50
C ALA A 286 9.70 -5.53 -0.62
N ARG A 287 9.72 -6.30 0.48
CA ARG A 287 10.25 -7.67 0.50
C ARG A 287 9.43 -8.59 -0.42
N ASN A 288 10.11 -9.48 -1.11
CA ASN A 288 9.51 -10.53 -1.92
C ASN A 288 9.32 -11.84 -1.13
N LEU A 289 8.59 -12.80 -1.73
CA LEU A 289 8.34 -14.11 -1.13
C LEU A 289 9.65 -14.83 -0.75
N TRP A 290 10.69 -14.71 -1.60
CA TRP A 290 11.96 -15.40 -1.37
C TRP A 290 12.67 -14.89 -0.12
N SER A 291 12.74 -13.56 0.07
CA SER A 291 13.34 -12.96 1.26
C SER A 291 12.55 -13.32 2.54
N ILE A 292 11.22 -13.36 2.47
CA ILE A 292 10.40 -13.82 3.61
C ILE A 292 10.63 -15.31 3.89
N ALA A 293 10.72 -16.14 2.86
CA ALA A 293 10.96 -17.57 3.03
C ALA A 293 12.32 -17.87 3.67
N HIS A 294 13.32 -17.03 3.39
CA HIS A 294 14.66 -17.16 3.96
C HIS A 294 14.77 -16.58 5.37
N ASP A 295 14.27 -15.35 5.59
CA ASP A 295 14.52 -14.61 6.83
C ASP A 295 13.43 -14.84 7.90
N LEU A 296 12.18 -15.01 7.49
CA LEU A 296 11.00 -15.08 8.35
C LEU A 296 10.03 -16.18 7.90
N PRO A 297 10.49 -17.42 7.67
CA PRO A 297 9.67 -18.50 7.09
C PRO A 297 8.42 -18.82 7.91
N GLN A 298 8.45 -18.57 9.23
CA GLN A 298 7.30 -18.72 10.11
C GLN A 298 6.13 -17.78 9.79
N GLN A 299 6.36 -16.71 9.04
CA GLN A 299 5.32 -15.76 8.64
C GLN A 299 4.60 -16.14 7.34
N ILE A 300 5.12 -17.11 6.58
CA ILE A 300 4.52 -17.54 5.30
C ILE A 300 3.04 -17.95 5.46
N PRO A 301 2.63 -18.76 6.44
CA PRO A 301 1.22 -19.12 6.59
C PRO A 301 0.33 -17.91 6.89
N VAL A 302 0.84 -16.89 7.59
CA VAL A 302 0.09 -15.67 7.92
C VAL A 302 -0.18 -14.83 6.67
N TYR A 303 0.83 -14.67 5.80
CA TYR A 303 0.69 -13.83 4.61
C TYR A 303 0.02 -14.55 3.44
N PHE A 304 0.30 -15.84 3.25
CA PHE A 304 -0.04 -16.56 2.02
C PHE A 304 -1.00 -17.75 2.22
N GLY A 305 -1.15 -18.28 3.42
CA GLY A 305 -1.95 -19.49 3.67
C GLY A 305 -3.40 -19.36 3.20
N ILE A 306 -4.12 -18.35 3.70
CA ILE A 306 -5.52 -18.12 3.30
C ILE A 306 -5.64 -17.62 1.85
N PRO A 307 -4.82 -16.67 1.38
CA PRO A 307 -4.83 -16.25 -0.02
C PRO A 307 -4.69 -17.39 -1.03
N LEU A 308 -3.76 -18.33 -0.80
CA LEU A 308 -3.56 -19.49 -1.67
C LEU A 308 -4.70 -20.51 -1.57
N ALA A 309 -5.19 -20.78 -0.37
CA ALA A 309 -6.35 -21.65 -0.17
C ALA A 309 -7.61 -21.08 -0.85
N ALA A 310 -7.85 -19.77 -0.71
CA ALA A 310 -8.94 -19.07 -1.39
C ALA A 310 -8.81 -19.14 -2.91
N LEU A 311 -7.61 -18.93 -3.43
CA LEU A 311 -7.32 -19.02 -4.86
C LEU A 311 -7.61 -20.42 -5.41
N LEU A 312 -7.12 -21.47 -4.74
CA LEU A 312 -7.36 -22.87 -5.13
C LEU A 312 -8.86 -23.20 -5.16
N LEU A 313 -9.57 -22.86 -4.09
CA LEU A 313 -11.02 -23.09 -4.01
C LEU A 313 -11.78 -22.26 -5.05
N GLY A 314 -11.36 -21.02 -5.29
CA GLY A 314 -11.92 -20.15 -6.32
C GLY A 314 -11.78 -20.75 -7.72
N ILE A 315 -10.60 -21.28 -8.07
CA ILE A 315 -10.36 -21.97 -9.34
C ILE A 315 -11.28 -23.18 -9.49
N ILE A 316 -11.38 -24.01 -8.44
CA ILE A 316 -12.29 -25.19 -8.43
C ILE A 316 -13.75 -24.73 -8.68
N ARG A 317 -14.16 -23.60 -8.06
CA ARG A 317 -15.51 -23.05 -8.27
C ARG A 317 -15.71 -22.54 -9.69
N CYS A 318 -14.75 -21.84 -10.26
CA CYS A 318 -14.80 -21.40 -11.66
C CYS A 318 -15.00 -22.57 -12.65
N MET A 319 -14.40 -23.74 -12.34
CA MET A 319 -14.53 -24.94 -13.19
C MET A 319 -15.89 -25.63 -13.02
N ARG A 320 -16.51 -25.58 -11.84
CA ARG A 320 -17.75 -26.29 -11.50
C ARG A 320 -19.02 -25.46 -11.68
N GLU A 321 -18.90 -24.14 -11.80
CA GLU A 321 -20.06 -23.25 -11.94
C GLU A 321 -20.46 -23.13 -13.42
N GLU A 322 -21.64 -23.55 -13.77
CA GLU A 322 -22.16 -23.56 -15.14
C GLU A 322 -23.06 -22.36 -15.46
N SER A 323 -23.48 -21.62 -14.43
CA SER A 323 -24.39 -20.48 -14.57
C SER A 323 -23.68 -19.17 -14.97
N ASP A 324 -24.46 -18.13 -15.29
CA ASP A 324 -24.00 -16.75 -15.46
C ASP A 324 -23.14 -16.26 -14.29
N ARG A 325 -23.27 -16.87 -13.11
CA ARG A 325 -22.45 -16.62 -11.92
C ARG A 325 -20.99 -17.02 -12.08
N ARG A 326 -20.65 -17.86 -13.07
CA ARG A 326 -19.26 -18.25 -13.38
C ARG A 326 -18.39 -17.02 -13.60
N TRP A 327 -18.90 -15.99 -14.26
CA TRP A 327 -18.16 -14.74 -14.46
C TRP A 327 -17.86 -13.98 -13.16
N ASN A 328 -18.74 -14.06 -12.17
CA ASN A 328 -18.50 -13.47 -10.86
C ASN A 328 -17.39 -14.22 -10.12
N TRP A 329 -17.40 -15.57 -10.16
CA TRP A 329 -16.31 -16.37 -9.60
C TRP A 329 -14.99 -16.11 -10.32
N ILE A 330 -14.99 -16.02 -11.66
CA ILE A 330 -13.79 -15.68 -12.46
C ILE A 330 -13.25 -14.31 -12.03
N ALA A 331 -14.11 -13.30 -11.89
CA ALA A 331 -13.68 -11.95 -11.51
C ALA A 331 -13.00 -11.91 -10.14
N VAL A 332 -13.63 -12.51 -9.12
CA VAL A 332 -13.07 -12.52 -7.76
C VAL A 332 -11.79 -13.35 -7.69
N THR A 333 -11.78 -14.52 -8.34
CA THR A 333 -10.61 -15.42 -8.36
C THR A 333 -9.43 -14.81 -9.12
N ALA A 334 -9.68 -14.12 -10.24
CA ALA A 334 -8.62 -13.49 -11.02
C ALA A 334 -8.04 -12.24 -10.32
N VAL A 335 -8.87 -11.44 -9.64
CA VAL A 335 -8.39 -10.36 -8.78
C VAL A 335 -7.58 -10.92 -7.60
N GLN A 336 -8.03 -12.03 -6.99
CA GLN A 336 -7.25 -12.75 -5.98
C GLN A 336 -5.89 -13.19 -6.50
N LEU A 337 -5.84 -13.78 -7.71
CA LEU A 337 -4.59 -14.17 -8.36
C LEU A 337 -3.66 -12.97 -8.57
N ALA A 338 -4.19 -11.84 -9.05
CA ALA A 338 -3.40 -10.63 -9.26
C ALA A 338 -2.72 -10.16 -7.95
N PHE A 339 -3.48 -10.08 -6.85
CA PHE A 339 -2.91 -9.70 -5.56
C PHE A 339 -1.93 -10.74 -5.00
N VAL A 340 -2.15 -12.03 -5.20
CA VAL A 340 -1.19 -13.09 -4.82
C VAL A 340 0.11 -12.93 -5.59
N LEU A 341 0.06 -12.69 -6.89
CA LEU A 341 1.26 -12.47 -7.72
C LEU A 341 2.01 -11.20 -7.30
N VAL A 342 1.29 -10.11 -7.05
CA VAL A 342 1.90 -8.89 -6.50
C VAL A 342 2.55 -9.16 -5.14
N SER A 343 1.90 -9.96 -4.27
CA SER A 343 2.43 -10.30 -2.95
C SER A 343 3.71 -11.16 -3.02
N PHE A 344 3.86 -11.97 -4.05
CA PHE A 344 5.07 -12.75 -4.29
C PHE A 344 6.24 -11.86 -4.70
N TRP A 345 5.95 -10.82 -5.46
CA TRP A 345 6.95 -9.83 -5.88
C TRP A 345 7.23 -8.80 -4.77
N GLN A 346 6.18 -8.26 -4.13
CA GLN A 346 6.29 -7.31 -3.02
C GLN A 346 5.17 -7.56 -1.99
N LEU A 347 5.56 -7.68 -0.73
CA LEU A 347 4.65 -8.01 0.37
C LEU A 347 3.49 -7.00 0.55
N ARG A 348 3.63 -5.78 0.01
CA ARG A 348 2.55 -4.77 0.02
C ARG A 348 1.24 -5.26 -0.61
N GLY A 349 1.31 -6.21 -1.55
CA GLY A 349 0.13 -6.86 -2.13
C GLY A 349 -0.66 -7.73 -1.15
N ALA A 350 -0.04 -8.18 -0.05
CA ALA A 350 -0.64 -9.12 0.90
C ALA A 350 -1.88 -8.55 1.60
N GLY A 351 -1.94 -7.24 1.85
CA GLY A 351 -3.14 -6.58 2.40
C GLY A 351 -4.37 -6.81 1.53
N GLY A 352 -4.23 -6.57 0.22
CA GLY A 352 -5.29 -6.82 -0.77
C GLY A 352 -5.59 -8.31 -0.95
N ALA A 353 -4.55 -9.15 -1.05
CA ALA A 353 -4.71 -10.60 -1.19
C ALA A 353 -5.53 -11.21 -0.04
N ASN A 354 -5.23 -10.81 1.21
CA ASN A 354 -5.95 -11.29 2.38
C ASN A 354 -7.37 -10.71 2.46
N ALA A 355 -7.60 -9.46 2.05
CA ALA A 355 -8.93 -8.84 2.00
C ALA A 355 -9.86 -9.59 1.02
N ILE A 356 -9.40 -9.87 -0.20
CA ILE A 356 -10.19 -10.62 -1.19
C ILE A 356 -10.36 -12.08 -0.77
N ALA A 357 -9.32 -12.70 -0.19
CA ALA A 357 -9.39 -14.06 0.33
C ALA A 357 -10.44 -14.20 1.43
N ALA A 358 -10.60 -13.20 2.29
CA ALA A 358 -11.63 -13.18 3.34
C ALA A 358 -13.05 -13.26 2.77
N ALA A 359 -13.29 -12.76 1.55
CA ALA A 359 -14.57 -12.91 0.86
C ALA A 359 -14.67 -14.25 0.09
N LEU A 360 -13.61 -14.60 -0.63
CA LEU A 360 -13.60 -15.73 -1.57
C LEU A 360 -13.59 -17.09 -0.85
N PHE A 361 -12.76 -17.24 0.21
CA PHE A 361 -12.59 -18.51 0.90
C PHE A 361 -13.90 -19.04 1.51
N PRO A 362 -14.63 -18.30 2.39
CA PRO A 362 -15.86 -18.78 2.97
C PRO A 362 -16.96 -18.98 1.92
N ALA A 363 -17.02 -18.12 0.88
CA ALA A 363 -17.97 -18.29 -0.20
C ALA A 363 -17.74 -19.62 -0.94
N ALA A 364 -16.49 -19.94 -1.30
CA ALA A 364 -16.13 -21.14 -2.00
C ALA A 364 -16.32 -22.39 -1.13
N LEU A 365 -15.97 -22.31 0.15
CA LEU A 365 -16.14 -23.39 1.14
C LEU A 365 -17.62 -23.75 1.30
N LEU A 366 -18.48 -22.77 1.58
CA LEU A 366 -19.93 -23.01 1.81
C LEU A 366 -20.64 -23.51 0.56
N ARG A 367 -20.19 -23.11 -0.63
CA ARG A 367 -20.74 -23.67 -1.89
C ARG A 367 -20.23 -25.08 -2.18
N ALA A 368 -19.17 -25.53 -1.54
CA ALA A 368 -18.70 -26.92 -1.66
C ALA A 368 -19.52 -27.92 -0.84
N ILE A 369 -20.26 -27.47 0.18
CA ILE A 369 -21.13 -28.30 1.00
C ILE A 369 -22.34 -28.73 0.17
N PRO A 370 -22.62 -30.06 0.01
CA PRO A 370 -23.73 -30.54 -0.80
C PRO A 370 -25.09 -30.02 -0.29
N ALA A 371 -25.95 -29.61 -1.21
CA ALA A 371 -27.29 -29.14 -0.89
C ALA A 371 -28.22 -30.25 -0.34
N ALA A 372 -27.83 -31.52 -0.47
CA ALA A 372 -28.57 -32.69 0.02
C ALA A 372 -28.76 -32.70 1.53
N GLU A 373 -27.93 -32.01 2.30
CA GLU A 373 -28.03 -31.91 3.75
C GLU A 373 -28.82 -30.69 4.25
N GLY A 374 -29.49 -29.97 3.34
CA GLY A 374 -30.17 -28.72 3.65
C GLY A 374 -29.20 -27.53 3.80
N ARG A 375 -29.74 -26.30 3.85
CA ARG A 375 -28.93 -25.13 4.22
C ARG A 375 -28.34 -25.37 5.59
N PRO A 376 -27.03 -25.05 5.82
CA PRO A 376 -26.43 -25.24 7.14
C PRO A 376 -27.32 -24.56 8.18
N THR A 377 -27.74 -25.33 9.17
CA THR A 377 -28.53 -24.84 10.30
C THR A 377 -27.72 -23.75 11.01
N TYR A 378 -28.38 -22.89 11.80
CA TYR A 378 -27.71 -21.91 12.64
C TYR A 378 -26.52 -22.53 13.41
N PHE A 379 -26.71 -23.74 13.95
CA PHE A 379 -25.68 -24.51 14.64
C PHE A 379 -24.53 -24.97 13.73
N GLY A 380 -24.81 -25.33 12.49
CA GLY A 380 -23.78 -25.66 11.49
C GLY A 380 -22.93 -24.44 11.11
N MET A 381 -23.56 -23.28 10.93
CA MET A 381 -22.84 -22.03 10.68
C MET A 381 -21.94 -21.61 11.85
N THR A 382 -22.41 -21.75 13.08
CA THR A 382 -21.62 -21.46 14.29
C THR A 382 -20.37 -22.34 14.37
N ARG A 383 -20.51 -23.64 14.06
CA ARG A 383 -19.36 -24.57 14.02
C ARG A 383 -18.35 -24.21 12.94
N ILE A 384 -18.81 -23.88 11.73
CA ILE A 384 -17.93 -23.44 10.63
C ILE A 384 -17.18 -22.17 11.04
N THR A 385 -17.88 -21.19 11.60
CA THR A 385 -17.28 -19.95 12.08
C THR A 385 -16.24 -20.20 13.17
N ALA A 386 -16.57 -21.05 14.16
CA ALA A 386 -15.64 -21.41 15.22
C ALA A 386 -14.38 -22.11 14.69
N LEU A 387 -14.54 -23.03 13.72
CA LEU A 387 -13.41 -23.70 13.08
C LEU A 387 -12.54 -22.70 12.29
N VAL A 388 -13.15 -21.78 11.54
CA VAL A 388 -12.45 -20.72 10.85
C VAL A 388 -11.66 -19.85 11.83
N MET A 389 -12.27 -19.43 12.94
CA MET A 389 -11.58 -18.69 14.00
C MET A 389 -10.42 -19.44 14.60
N LEU A 390 -10.58 -20.74 14.86
CA LEU A 390 -9.53 -21.57 15.47
C LEU A 390 -8.34 -21.77 14.52
N VAL A 391 -8.61 -22.09 13.27
CA VAL A 391 -7.58 -22.46 12.29
C VAL A 391 -6.86 -21.24 11.71
N PHE A 392 -7.60 -20.18 11.44
CA PHE A 392 -7.09 -19.04 10.67
C PHE A 392 -6.79 -17.79 11.51
N ASN A 393 -6.72 -17.90 12.84
CA ASN A 393 -6.21 -16.78 13.61
C ASN A 393 -4.67 -16.64 13.45
N PRO A 394 -4.12 -15.42 13.55
CA PRO A 394 -2.69 -15.18 13.33
C PRO A 394 -1.78 -16.00 14.24
N ALA A 395 -2.18 -16.27 15.48
CA ALA A 395 -1.37 -17.06 16.41
C ALA A 395 -1.27 -18.53 15.99
N THR A 396 -2.37 -19.15 15.54
CA THR A 396 -2.36 -20.52 15.00
C THR A 396 -1.52 -20.61 13.73
N LEU A 397 -1.69 -19.66 12.80
CA LEU A 397 -0.92 -19.63 11.56
C LEU A 397 0.57 -19.42 11.83
N LEU A 398 0.93 -18.59 12.79
CA LEU A 398 2.31 -18.38 13.22
C LEU A 398 2.87 -19.65 13.90
N ALA A 399 2.08 -20.29 14.75
CA ALA A 399 2.48 -21.55 15.40
C ALA A 399 2.70 -22.70 14.39
N LEU A 400 1.86 -22.78 13.36
CA LEU A 400 2.06 -23.73 12.25
C LEU A 400 3.35 -23.42 11.48
N GLY A 401 3.62 -22.12 11.22
CA GLY A 401 4.86 -21.69 10.57
C GLY A 401 6.10 -22.01 11.40
N THR A 402 6.06 -21.74 12.72
CA THR A 402 7.18 -22.06 13.62
C THR A 402 7.39 -23.57 13.75
N GLY A 403 6.33 -24.36 13.84
CA GLY A 403 6.42 -25.82 13.85
C GLY A 403 7.07 -26.37 12.57
N ALA A 404 6.66 -25.87 11.42
CA ALA A 404 7.25 -26.25 10.14
C ALA A 404 8.75 -25.86 10.05
N THR A 405 9.12 -24.65 10.50
CA THR A 405 10.54 -24.23 10.48
C THR A 405 11.41 -25.06 11.40
N HIS A 406 10.93 -25.43 12.59
CA HIS A 406 11.66 -26.32 13.49
C HIS A 406 11.82 -27.74 12.92
N ALA A 407 10.89 -28.18 12.06
CA ALA A 407 10.98 -29.47 11.40
C ALA A 407 11.94 -29.49 10.20
N PHE A 408 12.16 -28.34 9.54
CA PHE A 408 12.89 -28.27 8.28
C PHE A 408 14.16 -27.41 8.28
N ALA A 409 14.40 -26.55 9.28
CA ALA A 409 15.60 -25.71 9.32
C ALA A 409 15.99 -25.31 10.75
N ALA A 410 17.28 -25.28 11.04
CA ALA A 410 17.81 -24.60 12.22
C ALA A 410 17.63 -23.08 12.06
N PRO A 411 17.23 -22.34 13.11
CA PRO A 411 17.05 -20.89 13.04
C PRO A 411 18.36 -20.20 12.67
N THR A 412 18.35 -19.40 11.61
CA THR A 412 19.50 -18.59 11.22
C THR A 412 19.83 -17.56 12.32
N GLN A 413 21.11 -17.24 12.50
CA GLN A 413 21.58 -16.29 13.53
C GLN A 413 20.93 -14.90 13.41
N THR A 414 20.50 -14.51 12.20
CA THR A 414 19.80 -13.25 11.92
C THR A 414 18.42 -13.18 12.60
N ALA A 415 17.63 -14.27 12.57
CA ALA A 415 16.36 -14.34 13.26
C ALA A 415 16.50 -14.23 14.80
N ARG A 416 17.58 -14.76 15.38
CA ARG A 416 17.89 -14.59 16.80
C ARG A 416 18.22 -13.16 17.17
N ARG A 417 18.92 -12.40 16.31
CA ARG A 417 19.28 -10.98 16.58
C ARG A 417 18.06 -10.06 16.57
N ILE A 418 17.08 -10.28 15.67
CA ILE A 418 15.85 -9.47 15.61
C ILE A 418 14.98 -9.70 16.86
N ILE A 419 14.96 -10.92 17.41
CA ILE A 419 14.17 -11.26 18.61
C ILE A 419 14.86 -10.78 19.89
N SER A 420 16.19 -10.70 19.93
CA SER A 420 16.96 -10.30 21.12
C SER A 420 17.17 -8.79 21.28
N SER A 421 16.81 -7.97 20.30
CA SER A 421 16.92 -6.50 20.37
C SER A 421 15.75 -5.82 21.11
N GLY A 422 14.91 -6.58 21.81
CA GLY A 422 13.72 -6.09 22.51
C GLY A 422 13.95 -5.15 23.71
N ASP A 423 15.22 -4.91 24.13
CA ASP A 423 15.51 -4.15 25.35
C ASP A 423 16.43 -2.92 25.18
N ALA A 424 16.89 -2.61 23.98
CA ALA A 424 17.58 -1.34 23.74
C ALA A 424 16.56 -0.27 23.40
N GLY A 425 16.47 0.80 24.18
CA GLY A 425 15.53 1.92 24.07
C GLY A 425 15.20 2.26 22.62
N THR A 426 14.07 1.76 22.16
CA THR A 426 13.62 1.92 20.78
C THR A 426 12.85 3.23 20.70
N CYS A 427 13.48 4.31 20.26
CA CYS A 427 12.80 5.58 19.97
C CYS A 427 11.85 5.43 18.76
N GLN A 428 10.92 4.50 18.84
CA GLN A 428 9.96 4.19 17.78
C GLN A 428 8.64 4.96 17.96
N ARG A 429 8.52 5.70 19.06
CA ARG A 429 7.30 6.47 19.34
C ARG A 429 7.52 7.91 18.92
N ALA A 430 6.49 8.50 18.34
CA ALA A 430 6.50 9.91 17.96
C ALA A 430 6.86 10.83 19.15
N ASP A 431 6.37 10.49 20.35
CA ASP A 431 6.61 11.26 21.56
C ASP A 431 8.10 11.35 21.95
N ASP A 432 8.94 10.37 21.56
CA ASP A 432 10.38 10.36 21.83
C ASP A 432 11.10 11.53 21.13
N TYR A 433 10.51 12.05 20.04
CA TYR A 433 11.06 13.17 19.25
C TYR A 433 10.53 14.55 19.68
N THR A 434 9.51 14.60 20.52
CA THR A 434 8.92 15.87 21.03
C THR A 434 9.95 16.80 21.69
N PRO A 435 10.94 16.32 22.47
CA PRO A 435 11.94 17.19 23.07
C PRO A 435 12.81 17.97 22.10
N LEU A 436 12.94 17.52 20.83
CA LEU A 436 13.64 18.26 19.79
C LEU A 436 13.02 19.64 19.51
N ALA A 437 11.71 19.80 19.71
CA ALA A 437 11.04 21.08 19.56
C ALA A 437 11.51 22.19 20.54
N ARG A 438 12.28 21.82 21.58
CA ARG A 438 12.88 22.78 22.53
C ARG A 438 14.17 23.41 22.00
N LEU A 439 14.75 22.82 20.95
CA LEU A 439 15.98 23.34 20.32
C LEU A 439 15.63 24.46 19.34
N PRO A 440 16.53 25.43 19.13
CA PRO A 440 16.43 26.38 18.04
C PRO A 440 16.23 25.67 16.70
N ARG A 441 15.37 26.20 15.84
CA ARG A 441 15.08 25.64 14.52
C ARG A 441 16.38 25.47 13.73
N GLY A 442 16.56 24.28 13.14
CA GLY A 442 17.73 23.95 12.35
C GLY A 442 17.50 22.70 11.52
N ARG A 443 18.54 22.25 10.81
CA ARG A 443 18.50 21.04 9.99
C ARG A 443 19.14 19.88 10.76
N ILE A 444 18.42 18.77 10.83
CA ILE A 444 18.83 17.57 11.57
C ILE A 444 19.29 16.48 10.60
N LEU A 445 20.51 15.98 10.79
CA LEU A 445 20.97 14.72 10.22
C LEU A 445 20.47 13.58 11.11
N ALA A 446 19.65 12.69 10.56
CA ALA A 446 19.09 11.54 11.27
C ALA A 446 18.98 10.34 10.31
N PHE A 447 18.82 9.13 10.85
CA PHE A 447 18.52 7.96 10.03
C PHE A 447 17.20 8.12 9.29
N ILE A 448 17.07 7.42 8.17
CA ILE A 448 15.92 7.54 7.25
C ILE A 448 14.58 7.46 7.99
N ASP A 449 14.40 6.43 8.82
CA ASP A 449 13.12 6.18 9.50
C ASP A 449 12.80 7.15 10.64
N SER A 450 13.77 7.94 11.09
CA SER A 450 13.57 9.01 12.08
C SER A 450 13.00 10.30 11.48
N GLY A 451 13.23 10.53 10.19
CA GLY A 451 12.84 11.76 9.50
C GLY A 451 11.38 12.17 9.69
N PRO A 452 10.39 11.29 9.45
CA PRO A 452 8.98 11.62 9.64
C PRO A 452 8.61 12.04 11.05
N PHE A 453 9.21 11.40 12.07
CA PHE A 453 8.96 11.74 13.47
C PHE A 453 9.49 13.14 13.81
N ILE A 454 10.69 13.48 13.32
CA ILE A 454 11.27 14.82 13.51
C ILE A 454 10.40 15.88 12.85
N LEU A 455 10.01 15.66 11.59
CA LEU A 455 9.13 16.57 10.85
C LEU A 455 7.75 16.75 11.51
N MET A 456 7.23 15.71 12.13
CA MET A 456 5.91 15.72 12.77
C MET A 456 5.93 16.41 14.14
N GLN A 457 7.00 16.22 14.92
CA GLN A 457 7.06 16.64 16.33
C GLN A 457 7.83 17.95 16.55
N SER A 458 8.46 18.50 15.53
CA SER A 458 9.26 19.72 15.63
C SER A 458 9.15 20.58 14.37
N GLU A 459 9.69 21.80 14.45
CA GLU A 459 9.82 22.72 13.30
C GLU A 459 11.17 22.54 12.56
N HIS A 460 11.96 21.54 12.92
CA HIS A 460 13.21 21.25 12.25
C HIS A 460 12.98 20.74 10.83
N SER A 461 13.98 20.91 9.97
CA SER A 461 14.09 20.23 8.69
C SER A 461 15.00 19.01 8.80
N VAL A 462 14.82 18.04 7.90
CA VAL A 462 15.66 16.84 7.84
C VAL A 462 16.20 16.64 6.44
N LEU A 463 17.35 15.96 6.36
CA LEU A 463 17.93 15.60 5.06
C LEU A 463 17.29 14.33 4.49
N ALA A 464 16.99 13.35 5.35
CA ALA A 464 16.54 12.03 4.97
C ALA A 464 15.16 11.67 5.57
N ALA A 465 14.40 10.89 4.81
CA ALA A 465 13.13 10.28 5.23
C ALA A 465 12.85 9.02 4.37
N PRO A 466 11.99 8.07 4.82
CA PRO A 466 11.69 6.83 4.10
C PRO A 466 10.81 7.10 2.86
N TYR A 467 11.38 7.82 1.92
CA TYR A 467 10.71 8.25 0.73
C TYR A 467 11.63 8.13 -0.50
N HIS A 468 11.24 7.30 -1.47
CA HIS A 468 12.09 6.94 -2.61
C HIS A 468 12.45 8.11 -3.52
N ARG A 469 11.59 9.15 -3.61
CA ARG A 469 11.89 10.37 -4.38
C ARG A 469 12.90 11.29 -3.70
N ASN A 470 13.18 11.08 -2.40
CA ASN A 470 14.25 11.77 -1.66
C ASN A 470 15.61 11.10 -1.84
N GLN A 471 15.92 10.62 -3.04
CA GLN A 471 17.14 9.87 -3.30
C GLN A 471 18.39 10.66 -2.93
N ALA A 472 18.48 11.93 -3.35
CA ALA A 472 19.65 12.78 -3.06
C ALA A 472 19.88 12.98 -1.55
N GLY A 473 18.83 13.32 -0.80
CA GLY A 473 18.93 13.51 0.66
C GLY A 473 19.26 12.21 1.40
N ASN A 474 18.66 11.10 0.99
CA ASN A 474 18.92 9.80 1.59
C ASN A 474 20.35 9.31 1.31
N ILE A 475 20.89 9.53 0.11
CA ILE A 475 22.29 9.20 -0.24
C ILE A 475 23.25 10.09 0.56
N ALA A 476 23.00 11.41 0.61
CA ALA A 476 23.84 12.31 1.37
C ALA A 476 23.91 11.93 2.86
N MET A 477 22.77 11.51 3.44
CA MET A 477 22.74 10.97 4.80
C MET A 477 23.60 9.71 4.94
N LEU A 478 23.47 8.74 4.02
CA LEU A 478 24.28 7.53 4.02
C LEU A 478 25.78 7.84 3.88
N ASP A 479 26.15 8.76 2.98
CA ASP A 479 27.54 9.16 2.76
C ASP A 479 28.14 9.81 4.01
N MET A 480 27.37 10.61 4.76
CA MET A 480 27.80 11.19 6.02
C MET A 480 27.99 10.14 7.11
N PHE A 481 27.01 9.22 7.29
CA PHE A 481 27.13 8.20 8.34
C PHE A 481 28.19 7.13 8.05
N LEU A 482 28.42 6.80 6.77
CA LEU A 482 29.39 5.79 6.33
C LEU A 482 30.77 6.38 6.03
N GLY A 483 30.88 7.69 5.89
CA GLY A 483 32.15 8.41 5.68
C GLY A 483 32.99 8.52 6.96
N SER A 484 34.27 8.88 6.80
CA SER A 484 35.12 9.22 7.95
C SER A 484 34.55 10.41 8.74
N PRO A 485 34.83 10.58 10.04
CA PRO A 485 34.35 11.72 10.81
C PRO A 485 34.72 13.08 10.18
N ASP A 486 35.90 13.22 9.57
CA ASP A 486 36.33 14.45 8.93
C ASP A 486 35.56 14.73 7.62
N ASP A 487 35.35 13.71 6.78
CA ASP A 487 34.55 13.82 5.57
C ASP A 487 33.09 14.13 5.91
N ALA A 488 32.57 13.48 6.93
CA ALA A 488 31.21 13.71 7.43
C ALA A 488 31.02 15.15 7.91
N ARG A 489 32.02 15.73 8.63
CA ARG A 489 32.00 17.13 9.05
C ARG A 489 31.88 18.06 7.83
N ILE A 490 32.75 17.87 6.84
CA ILE A 490 32.72 18.69 5.61
C ILE A 490 31.37 18.60 4.90
N GLN A 491 30.79 17.39 4.81
CA GLN A 491 29.48 17.19 4.20
C GLN A 491 28.36 17.84 5.03
N MET A 492 28.40 17.73 6.37
CA MET A 492 27.43 18.39 7.26
C MET A 492 27.45 19.91 7.09
N GLU A 493 28.64 20.52 7.03
CA GLU A 493 28.79 21.95 6.79
C GLU A 493 28.22 22.36 5.43
N ARG A 494 28.51 21.60 4.36
CA ARG A 494 27.96 21.84 3.01
C ARG A 494 26.44 21.77 2.96
N HIS A 495 25.86 20.82 3.68
CA HIS A 495 24.42 20.63 3.73
C HIS A 495 23.73 21.47 4.82
N GLY A 496 24.48 22.34 5.52
CA GLY A 496 23.94 23.20 6.56
C GLY A 496 23.27 22.42 7.68
N ILE A 497 23.90 21.33 8.15
CA ILE A 497 23.42 20.54 9.28
C ILE A 497 23.76 21.25 10.58
N ASP A 498 22.75 21.47 11.42
CA ASP A 498 22.92 22.07 12.75
C ASP A 498 23.01 21.02 13.86
N TYR A 499 22.29 19.89 13.66
CA TYR A 499 22.20 18.83 14.66
C TYR A 499 22.34 17.44 14.03
N VAL A 500 22.86 16.51 14.83
CA VAL A 500 22.79 15.07 14.56
C VAL A 500 21.91 14.44 15.62
N ALA A 501 20.89 13.69 15.21
CA ALA A 501 19.99 12.99 16.14
C ALA A 501 19.75 11.56 15.68
N PHE A 502 19.95 10.59 16.57
CA PHE A 502 19.67 9.19 16.29
C PHE A 502 19.22 8.44 17.54
N CYS A 503 18.49 7.36 17.33
CA CYS A 503 18.12 6.44 18.39
C CYS A 503 19.29 5.49 18.71
N PRO A 504 19.79 5.41 19.94
CA PRO A 504 20.89 4.51 20.30
C PRO A 504 20.59 3.03 20.02
N GLY A 505 19.33 2.62 20.09
CA GLY A 505 18.87 1.25 19.80
C GLY A 505 18.52 1.00 18.34
N ALA A 506 18.66 1.97 17.43
CA ALA A 506 18.31 1.80 16.03
C ALA A 506 19.19 0.75 15.35
N PRO A 507 18.59 -0.20 14.58
CA PRO A 507 19.35 -1.23 13.85
C PRO A 507 20.36 -0.64 12.88
N GLU A 508 20.06 0.50 12.24
CA GLU A 508 20.90 1.20 11.28
C GLU A 508 22.24 1.62 11.91
N ARG A 509 22.22 2.02 13.18
CA ARG A 509 23.45 2.36 13.92
C ARG A 509 24.46 1.21 13.89
N TYR A 510 24.01 0.01 14.20
CA TYR A 510 24.87 -1.18 14.23
C TYR A 510 25.24 -1.65 12.82
N GLN A 511 24.32 -1.59 11.90
CA GLN A 511 24.53 -1.96 10.50
C GLN A 511 25.62 -1.07 9.88
N TYR A 512 25.49 0.26 9.98
CA TYR A 512 26.44 1.19 9.38
C TYR A 512 27.81 1.14 10.06
N ALA A 513 27.85 1.00 11.38
CA ALA A 513 29.11 0.81 12.11
C ALA A 513 29.86 -0.47 11.71
N SER A 514 29.11 -1.56 11.43
CA SER A 514 29.71 -2.84 11.01
C SER A 514 30.20 -2.80 9.55
N LEU A 515 29.51 -2.07 8.68
CA LEU A 515 29.87 -1.91 7.27
C LEU A 515 31.10 -1.00 7.10
N ALA A 516 31.21 0.04 7.93
CA ALA A 516 32.28 1.02 7.87
C ALA A 516 32.87 1.28 9.27
N PRO A 517 33.86 0.46 9.75
CA PRO A 517 34.37 0.54 11.13
C PRO A 517 35.11 1.85 11.49
N ARG A 518 35.48 2.68 10.50
CA ARG A 518 36.13 3.99 10.69
C ARG A 518 35.20 5.15 10.37
N SER A 519 33.91 4.91 10.30
CA SER A 519 32.89 5.90 9.90
C SER A 519 32.41 6.74 11.08
N LEU A 520 31.69 7.82 10.75
CA LEU A 520 30.93 8.59 11.73
C LEU A 520 29.98 7.71 12.54
N ALA A 521 29.27 6.77 11.89
CA ALA A 521 28.36 5.85 12.57
C ALA A 521 29.08 4.96 13.57
N ALA A 522 30.30 4.48 13.26
CA ALA A 522 31.11 3.69 14.17
C ALA A 522 31.61 4.52 15.36
N ALA A 523 32.08 5.74 15.12
CA ALA A 523 32.51 6.67 16.17
C ALA A 523 31.35 7.01 17.13
N LEU A 524 30.16 7.30 16.61
CA LEU A 524 28.97 7.54 17.41
C LEU A 524 28.50 6.28 18.15
N ALA A 525 28.67 5.09 17.56
CA ALA A 525 28.33 3.82 18.19
C ALA A 525 29.23 3.49 19.38
N SER A 526 30.52 3.81 19.30
CA SER A 526 31.50 3.63 20.38
C SER A 526 31.54 4.78 21.39
N ASN A 527 30.70 5.81 21.22
CA ASN A 527 30.71 7.06 21.97
C ASN A 527 32.10 7.76 21.93
N GLU A 528 32.81 7.66 20.82
CA GLU A 528 34.07 8.35 20.61
C GLU A 528 33.86 9.87 20.64
N PRO A 529 34.65 10.63 21.37
CA PRO A 529 34.51 12.08 21.42
C PRO A 529 34.94 12.72 20.11
N LEU A 530 34.00 13.36 19.43
CA LEU A 530 34.21 14.09 18.18
C LEU A 530 34.24 15.59 18.49
N ARG A 531 35.37 16.29 18.20
CA ARG A 531 35.57 17.70 18.55
C ARG A 531 34.53 18.65 17.92
N PHE A 532 33.96 18.27 16.80
CA PHE A 532 32.97 19.06 16.06
C PHE A 532 31.52 18.74 16.46
N LEU A 533 31.29 17.80 17.41
CA LEU A 533 29.95 17.42 17.89
C LEU A 533 29.86 17.61 19.41
N GLU A 534 29.05 18.57 19.85
CA GLU A 534 28.71 18.78 21.24
C GLU A 534 27.44 17.99 21.62
N ARG A 535 27.56 17.07 22.58
CA ARG A 535 26.40 16.27 23.02
C ARG A 535 25.43 17.13 23.83
N LEU A 536 24.17 17.17 23.38
CA LEU A 536 23.07 17.82 24.09
C LEU A 536 22.30 16.79 24.92
N ARG A 537 22.00 17.11 26.17
CA ARG A 537 21.15 16.28 27.04
C ARG A 537 19.72 16.86 27.03
N LEU A 538 18.79 16.16 26.42
CA LEU A 538 17.38 16.53 26.38
C LEU A 538 16.60 15.65 27.37
N ALA A 539 15.91 16.28 28.32
CA ALA A 539 15.06 15.53 29.24
C ALA A 539 13.81 14.99 28.53
N GLY A 540 13.46 13.73 28.82
CA GLY A 540 12.25 13.09 28.30
C GLY A 540 12.41 12.39 26.94
N THR A 541 13.64 12.06 26.57
CA THR A 541 13.95 11.23 25.39
C THR A 541 15.22 10.42 25.59
N ASP A 542 15.28 9.26 24.93
CA ASP A 542 16.48 8.44 24.83
C ASP A 542 17.32 8.77 23.57
N LEU A 543 16.90 9.74 22.76
CA LEU A 543 17.65 10.17 21.58
C LEU A 543 19.03 10.68 21.96
N ALA A 544 20.03 10.23 21.23
CA ALA A 544 21.35 10.83 21.23
C ALA A 544 21.33 12.05 20.30
N VAL A 545 21.48 13.24 20.87
CA VAL A 545 21.42 14.50 20.12
C VAL A 545 22.72 15.24 20.27
N TYR A 546 23.27 15.72 19.18
CA TYR A 546 24.51 16.48 19.12
C TYR A 546 24.28 17.75 18.31
N ARG A 547 24.94 18.83 18.72
CA ARG A 547 25.04 20.09 17.97
C ARG A 547 26.36 20.11 17.21
N LEU A 548 26.33 20.54 15.95
CA LEU A 548 27.53 20.80 15.16
C LEU A 548 28.17 22.08 15.70
N VAL A 549 29.47 21.99 16.03
CA VAL A 549 30.33 23.12 16.49
C VAL A 549 31.27 23.44 15.34
N HIS A 550 31.29 24.72 14.93
CA HIS A 550 32.13 25.23 13.83
C HIS A 550 33.53 25.61 14.30
#